data_3e28e890baaf2d991b873c9343c4d4ca
#
_entry.id   3e28e890baaf2d991b873c9343c4d4ca
#
_cell.length_a   1.000
_cell.length_b   1.000
_cell.length_c   1.000
_cell.angle_alpha   90.00
_cell.angle_beta   90.00
_cell.angle_gamma   90.00
#
_symmetry.space_group_name_H-M   'P 1'
#
loop_
_entity.id
_entity.type
_entity.pdbx_description
1 polymer ?
#
loop_
_entity_poly.entity_id
_entity_poly.type
_entity_poly.pdbx_seq_one_letter_code
_entity_poly.pdbx_strand_id
1 'polypeptide(L)'
;MENKEYPYLYMNSAEEARRRNELDQWRQSHRMNIACKRAIEAAIHRDFDGMHLNADCAKSVIAAYGYKRTSFVLASTLQELSDDGRFSQSNKAWGKQIYIPPDKNYNYQYTVASHPAVLDGFIQQFREAYAELGLFAQEHCEADTAKLDYEGKVLVMRPDTLREDFWDPQYQLWYAHDGFGCDPHAIGRSIRCTCLGDGEHTRWNREDFTGILKEEFLPDWAREQVEHLQESQTSHTPSIGGMEMNP
;
A
#
# COMPACT_ATOMS: atom_id res chain seq x y z
N MET A 1 10.52 -2.83 -18.06
CA MET A 1 9.45 -1.82 -17.82
C MET A 1 10.14 -0.53 -17.45
N GLU A 2 9.79 0.60 -18.08
CA GLU A 2 10.31 1.90 -17.63
C GLU A 2 9.77 2.16 -16.22
N ASN A 3 10.67 2.36 -15.28
CA ASN A 3 10.36 2.65 -13.87
C ASN A 3 9.70 4.03 -13.82
N LYS A 4 8.38 4.09 -13.79
CA LYS A 4 7.64 5.36 -13.79
C LYS A 4 7.53 5.87 -12.36
N GLU A 5 8.42 6.76 -11.99
CA GLU A 5 8.39 7.38 -10.67
C GLU A 5 7.25 8.38 -10.57
N TYR A 6 6.26 8.10 -9.72
CA TYR A 6 5.17 9.03 -9.44
C TYR A 6 5.64 10.12 -8.47
N PRO A 7 5.27 11.39 -8.70
CA PRO A 7 5.60 12.46 -7.76
C PRO A 7 5.08 12.17 -6.36
N TYR A 8 5.91 12.44 -5.35
CA TYR A 8 5.59 12.20 -3.94
C TYR A 8 4.26 12.84 -3.53
N LEU A 9 3.41 12.07 -2.85
CA LEU A 9 2.18 12.54 -2.23
C LEU A 9 2.46 12.99 -0.79
N TYR A 10 2.36 14.30 -0.54
CA TYR A 10 2.55 14.85 0.80
C TYR A 10 1.28 14.69 1.64
N MET A 11 1.37 13.94 2.74
CA MET A 11 0.23 13.50 3.55
C MET A 11 0.01 14.30 4.83
N ASN A 12 0.55 15.53 4.91
CA ASN A 12 0.32 16.44 6.03
C ASN A 12 -0.24 17.79 5.54
N SER A 13 -0.74 18.61 6.49
CA SER A 13 -1.28 19.95 6.17
C SER A 13 -0.20 20.95 5.75
N ALA A 14 -0.62 22.03 5.10
CA ALA A 14 0.26 23.15 4.77
C ALA A 14 0.93 23.78 6.01
N GLU A 15 0.22 23.80 7.15
CA GLU A 15 0.74 24.31 8.41
C GLU A 15 1.86 23.42 8.95
N GLU A 16 1.66 22.08 8.92
CA GLU A 16 2.68 21.13 9.33
C GLU A 16 3.90 21.19 8.41
N ALA A 17 3.69 21.28 7.11
CA ALA A 17 4.77 21.45 6.13
C ALA A 17 5.59 22.71 6.39
N ARG A 18 4.94 23.81 6.80
CA ARG A 18 5.64 25.06 7.18
C ARG A 18 6.48 24.86 8.43
N ARG A 19 5.93 24.16 9.45
CA ARG A 19 6.67 23.86 10.69
C ARG A 19 7.90 22.98 10.45
N ARG A 20 7.81 22.04 9.49
CA ARG A 20 8.89 21.13 9.12
C ARG A 20 9.87 21.69 8.07
N ASN A 21 9.63 22.89 7.58
CA ASN A 21 10.41 23.49 6.49
C ASN A 21 10.30 22.71 5.15
N GLU A 22 9.16 22.07 4.90
CA GLU A 22 8.87 21.21 3.75
C GLU A 22 7.78 21.82 2.82
N LEU A 23 7.56 23.13 2.94
CA LEU A 23 6.45 23.81 2.24
C LEU A 23 6.54 23.67 0.71
N ASP A 24 7.74 23.58 0.13
CA ASP A 24 7.90 23.41 -1.31
C ASP A 24 7.50 22.01 -1.78
N GLN A 25 7.77 20.99 -1.01
CA GLN A 25 7.28 19.61 -1.26
C GLN A 25 5.76 19.57 -1.19
N TRP A 26 5.17 20.19 -0.16
CA TRP A 26 3.73 20.33 -0.05
C TRP A 26 3.13 21.06 -1.25
N ARG A 27 3.71 22.20 -1.68
CA ARG A 27 3.24 22.96 -2.84
C ARG A 27 3.29 22.15 -4.14
N GLN A 28 4.35 21.37 -4.32
CA GLN A 28 4.47 20.48 -5.47
C GLN A 28 3.38 19.41 -5.44
N SER A 29 3.18 18.72 -4.31
CA SER A 29 2.12 17.73 -4.14
C SER A 29 0.73 18.34 -4.35
N HIS A 30 0.47 19.52 -3.80
CA HIS A 30 -0.78 20.26 -3.97
C HIS A 30 -1.10 20.53 -5.44
N ARG A 31 -0.13 21.03 -6.21
CA ARG A 31 -0.29 21.26 -7.66
C ARG A 31 -0.61 19.96 -8.40
N MET A 32 0.05 18.86 -8.02
CA MET A 32 -0.19 17.55 -8.62
C MET A 32 -1.57 16.98 -8.26
N ASN A 33 -2.08 17.23 -7.04
CA ASN A 33 -3.45 16.86 -6.66
C ASN A 33 -4.49 17.61 -7.51
N ILE A 34 -4.30 18.90 -7.74
CA ILE A 34 -5.16 19.70 -8.64
C ILE A 34 -5.06 19.18 -10.09
N ALA A 35 -3.87 18.82 -10.56
CA ALA A 35 -3.68 18.27 -11.89
C ALA A 35 -4.38 16.89 -12.02
N CYS A 36 -4.27 16.04 -11.01
CA CYS A 36 -4.98 14.74 -10.95
C CYS A 36 -6.52 14.94 -10.99
N LYS A 37 -7.05 15.87 -10.16
CA LYS A 37 -8.47 16.25 -10.20
C LYS A 37 -8.91 16.60 -11.63
N ARG A 38 -8.18 17.50 -12.28
CA ARG A 38 -8.51 17.93 -13.67
C ARG A 38 -8.42 16.78 -14.67
N ALA A 39 -7.48 15.86 -14.47
CA ALA A 39 -7.36 14.67 -15.30
C ALA A 39 -8.57 13.72 -15.13
N ILE A 40 -9.07 13.56 -13.90
CA ILE A 40 -10.30 12.80 -13.63
C ILE A 40 -11.50 13.47 -14.35
N GLU A 41 -11.65 14.78 -14.20
CA GLU A 41 -12.72 15.55 -14.86
C GLU A 41 -12.65 15.41 -16.39
N ALA A 42 -11.45 15.53 -16.95
CA ALA A 42 -11.23 15.39 -18.39
C ALA A 42 -11.48 13.95 -18.89
N ALA A 43 -11.07 12.92 -18.11
CA ALA A 43 -11.32 11.54 -18.45
C ALA A 43 -12.82 11.23 -18.46
N ILE A 44 -13.56 11.65 -17.43
CA ILE A 44 -15.00 11.50 -17.36
C ILE A 44 -15.69 12.20 -18.55
N HIS A 45 -15.30 13.44 -18.83
CA HIS A 45 -15.88 14.20 -19.94
C HIS A 45 -15.63 13.55 -21.31
N ARG A 46 -14.45 12.97 -21.51
CA ARG A 46 -14.07 12.29 -22.75
C ARG A 46 -14.80 10.96 -22.92
N ASP A 47 -14.93 10.19 -21.84
CA ASP A 47 -15.28 8.78 -21.86
C ASP A 47 -16.74 8.50 -21.43
N PHE A 48 -17.52 9.55 -21.12
CA PHE A 48 -18.94 9.45 -20.81
C PHE A 48 -19.78 9.81 -22.04
N ASP A 49 -20.57 8.88 -22.54
CA ASP A 49 -21.41 9.03 -23.74
C ASP A 49 -22.79 9.65 -23.48
N GLY A 50 -23.08 10.04 -22.25
CA GLY A 50 -24.36 10.56 -21.78
C GLY A 50 -25.20 9.51 -21.03
N MET A 51 -24.89 8.23 -21.15
CA MET A 51 -25.52 7.11 -20.42
C MET A 51 -24.53 6.22 -19.69
N HIS A 52 -23.39 5.95 -20.30
CA HIS A 52 -22.40 5.02 -19.79
C HIS A 52 -21.01 5.65 -19.73
N LEU A 53 -20.25 5.29 -18.71
CA LEU A 53 -18.82 5.59 -18.60
C LEU A 53 -18.03 4.41 -19.19
N ASN A 54 -17.04 4.69 -20.05
CA ASN A 54 -16.16 3.66 -20.61
C ASN A 54 -15.45 2.89 -19.48
N ALA A 55 -15.39 1.57 -19.60
CA ALA A 55 -14.82 0.69 -18.56
C ALA A 55 -13.34 0.97 -18.22
N ASP A 56 -12.58 1.56 -19.15
CA ASP A 56 -11.17 1.87 -18.93
C ASP A 56 -10.91 3.34 -18.53
N CYS A 57 -11.95 4.11 -18.25
CA CYS A 57 -11.84 5.54 -17.96
C CYS A 57 -10.85 5.81 -16.80
N ALA A 58 -10.91 5.05 -15.70
CA ALA A 58 -10.04 5.22 -14.55
C ALA A 58 -8.58 4.83 -14.86
N LYS A 59 -8.33 3.86 -15.74
CA LYS A 59 -6.98 3.34 -16.04
C LYS A 59 -6.05 4.43 -16.56
N SER A 60 -6.54 5.35 -17.40
CA SER A 60 -5.74 6.44 -17.96
C SER A 60 -5.25 7.42 -16.87
N VAL A 61 -6.07 7.68 -15.87
CA VAL A 61 -5.72 8.56 -14.74
C VAL A 61 -4.75 7.85 -13.80
N ILE A 62 -5.00 6.58 -13.47
CA ILE A 62 -4.11 5.75 -12.66
C ILE A 62 -2.72 5.70 -13.29
N ALA A 63 -2.65 5.43 -14.60
CA ALA A 63 -1.39 5.40 -15.34
C ALA A 63 -0.63 6.74 -15.31
N ALA A 64 -1.33 7.87 -15.18
CA ALA A 64 -0.71 9.20 -15.14
C ALA A 64 -0.28 9.65 -13.73
N TYR A 65 -1.06 9.32 -12.70
CA TYR A 65 -0.92 9.88 -11.35
C TYR A 65 -0.70 8.86 -10.25
N GLY A 66 -0.83 7.56 -10.54
CA GLY A 66 -0.73 6.46 -9.59
C GLY A 66 -2.00 6.26 -8.76
N TYR A 67 -2.03 5.14 -8.05
CA TYR A 67 -3.16 4.79 -7.17
C TYR A 67 -3.22 5.69 -5.93
N LYS A 68 -2.09 5.97 -5.26
CA LYS A 68 -2.05 6.76 -4.02
C LYS A 68 -2.63 8.16 -4.23
N ARG A 69 -2.22 8.85 -5.28
CA ARG A 69 -2.70 10.21 -5.56
C ARG A 69 -4.14 10.22 -6.04
N THR A 70 -4.50 9.29 -6.92
CA THR A 70 -5.88 9.20 -7.43
C THR A 70 -6.84 8.88 -6.28
N SER A 71 -6.52 7.92 -5.41
CA SER A 71 -7.33 7.62 -4.22
C SER A 71 -7.46 8.82 -3.27
N PHE A 72 -6.38 9.57 -3.05
CA PHE A 72 -6.39 10.78 -2.23
C PHE A 72 -7.39 11.82 -2.76
N VAL A 73 -7.37 12.10 -4.06
CA VAL A 73 -8.28 13.08 -4.69
C VAL A 73 -9.73 12.61 -4.67
N LEU A 74 -9.98 11.34 -4.97
CA LEU A 74 -11.33 10.74 -4.93
C LEU A 74 -11.89 10.70 -3.50
N ALA A 75 -11.08 10.29 -2.53
CA ALA A 75 -11.49 10.26 -1.13
C ALA A 75 -11.74 11.67 -0.57
N SER A 76 -10.89 12.65 -0.92
CA SER A 76 -11.12 14.05 -0.57
C SER A 76 -12.46 14.56 -1.12
N THR A 77 -12.80 14.20 -2.35
CA THR A 77 -14.10 14.53 -2.96
C THR A 77 -15.27 13.88 -2.21
N LEU A 78 -15.17 12.59 -1.89
CA LEU A 78 -16.24 11.87 -1.16
C LEU A 78 -16.43 12.38 0.27
N GLN A 79 -15.36 12.77 0.95
CA GLN A 79 -15.43 13.33 2.29
C GLN A 79 -16.04 14.73 2.29
N GLU A 80 -15.72 15.57 1.30
CA GLU A 80 -16.30 16.90 1.13
C GLU A 80 -17.80 16.81 0.77
N LEU A 81 -18.18 15.83 -0.06
CA LEU A 81 -19.56 15.60 -0.52
C LEU A 81 -20.26 14.46 0.26
N SER A 82 -19.90 14.26 1.53
CA SER A 82 -20.38 13.13 2.35
C SER A 82 -21.89 13.03 2.44
N ASP A 83 -22.60 14.16 2.41
CA ASP A 83 -24.05 14.23 2.55
C ASP A 83 -24.80 14.01 1.21
N ASP A 84 -24.10 13.98 0.08
CA ASP A 84 -24.73 13.77 -1.22
C ASP A 84 -25.21 12.31 -1.38
N GLY A 85 -26.52 12.12 -1.38
CA GLY A 85 -27.18 10.80 -1.46
C GLY A 85 -26.99 10.08 -2.80
N ARG A 86 -26.40 10.72 -3.81
CA ARG A 86 -26.17 10.14 -5.14
C ARG A 86 -24.90 9.29 -5.21
N PHE A 87 -24.01 9.38 -4.20
CA PHE A 87 -22.90 8.45 -4.07
C PHE A 87 -23.32 7.17 -3.33
N SER A 88 -22.80 6.04 -3.78
CA SER A 88 -23.04 4.74 -3.15
C SER A 88 -22.45 4.67 -1.74
N GLN A 89 -23.10 3.89 -0.88
CA GLN A 89 -22.60 3.70 0.50
C GLN A 89 -21.24 3.01 0.53
N SER A 90 -20.98 2.10 -0.42
CA SER A 90 -19.69 1.40 -0.52
C SER A 90 -18.55 2.36 -0.87
N ASN A 91 -18.76 3.31 -1.80
CA ASN A 91 -17.75 4.31 -2.13
C ASN A 91 -17.55 5.32 -0.99
N LYS A 92 -18.61 5.74 -0.31
CA LYS A 92 -18.50 6.58 0.89
C LYS A 92 -17.73 5.89 2.02
N ALA A 93 -18.00 4.60 2.27
CA ALA A 93 -17.30 3.82 3.28
C ALA A 93 -15.81 3.67 2.94
N TRP A 94 -15.49 3.39 1.67
CA TRP A 94 -14.12 3.36 1.19
C TRP A 94 -13.41 4.71 1.34
N GLY A 95 -14.02 5.80 0.91
CA GLY A 95 -13.44 7.14 1.01
C GLY A 95 -13.13 7.58 2.44
N LYS A 96 -13.92 7.12 3.44
CA LYS A 96 -13.67 7.39 4.87
C LYS A 96 -12.45 6.66 5.44
N GLN A 97 -12.02 5.56 4.83
CA GLN A 97 -10.84 4.80 5.28
C GLN A 97 -9.52 5.49 4.90
N ILE A 98 -9.56 6.37 3.90
CA ILE A 98 -8.38 7.07 3.41
C ILE A 98 -8.18 8.34 4.23
N TYR A 99 -7.00 8.45 4.83
CA TYR A 99 -6.65 9.64 5.60
C TYR A 99 -6.47 10.84 4.68
N ILE A 100 -7.23 11.90 4.95
CA ILE A 100 -7.08 13.21 4.32
C ILE A 100 -6.67 14.19 5.43
N PRO A 101 -5.51 14.86 5.33
CA PRO A 101 -5.08 15.82 6.32
C PRO A 101 -6.13 16.92 6.53
N PRO A 102 -6.37 17.39 7.76
CA PRO A 102 -7.38 18.42 8.06
C PRO A 102 -6.91 19.80 7.60
N ASP A 103 -6.91 20.04 6.30
CA ASP A 103 -6.49 21.31 5.67
C ASP A 103 -7.65 21.95 4.91
N LYS A 104 -8.62 22.47 5.66
CA LYS A 104 -9.88 23.05 5.13
C LYS A 104 -9.66 24.13 4.08
N ASN A 105 -8.53 24.87 4.14
CA ASN A 105 -8.23 25.94 3.19
C ASN A 105 -7.86 25.43 1.79
N TYR A 106 -7.52 24.16 1.66
CA TYR A 106 -7.01 23.59 0.41
C TYR A 106 -7.78 22.35 -0.05
N ASN A 107 -8.31 21.54 0.87
CA ASN A 107 -8.95 20.24 0.53
C ASN A 107 -10.14 20.39 -0.44
N TYR A 108 -10.96 21.44 -0.29
CA TYR A 108 -12.07 21.71 -1.20
C TYR A 108 -11.61 21.91 -2.67
N GLN A 109 -10.34 22.31 -2.88
CA GLN A 109 -9.78 22.49 -4.22
C GLN A 109 -9.57 21.18 -4.96
N TYR A 110 -9.55 20.05 -4.22
CA TYR A 110 -9.41 18.70 -4.78
C TYR A 110 -10.74 18.09 -5.19
N THR A 111 -11.87 18.70 -4.83
CA THR A 111 -13.21 18.19 -5.14
C THR A 111 -13.42 18.14 -6.65
N VAL A 112 -13.64 16.94 -7.18
CA VAL A 112 -13.86 16.68 -8.60
C VAL A 112 -15.22 17.23 -9.01
N ALA A 113 -15.24 18.12 -10.01
CA ALA A 113 -16.46 18.71 -10.56
C ALA A 113 -17.04 17.79 -11.65
N SER A 114 -17.95 16.91 -11.27
CA SER A 114 -18.67 16.02 -12.18
C SER A 114 -20.05 15.69 -11.62
N HIS A 115 -20.93 15.14 -12.48
CA HIS A 115 -22.22 14.63 -11.98
C HIS A 115 -21.98 13.49 -10.99
N PRO A 116 -22.49 13.54 -9.75
CA PRO A 116 -22.15 12.59 -8.70
C PRO A 116 -22.34 11.12 -9.06
N ALA A 117 -23.41 10.76 -9.77
CA ALA A 117 -23.63 9.36 -10.18
C ALA A 117 -22.59 8.88 -11.22
N VAL A 118 -22.10 9.76 -12.10
CA VAL A 118 -21.04 9.41 -13.07
C VAL A 118 -19.70 9.28 -12.36
N LEU A 119 -19.42 10.19 -11.42
CA LEU A 119 -18.23 10.12 -10.60
C LEU A 119 -18.24 8.88 -9.68
N ASP A 120 -19.39 8.49 -9.15
CA ASP A 120 -19.54 7.25 -8.38
C ASP A 120 -19.13 6.02 -9.21
N GLY A 121 -19.54 5.98 -10.48
CA GLY A 121 -19.11 4.94 -11.43
C GLY A 121 -17.60 4.97 -11.70
N PHE A 122 -16.98 6.16 -11.82
CA PHE A 122 -15.53 6.29 -11.96
C PHE A 122 -14.79 5.77 -10.72
N ILE A 123 -15.28 6.10 -9.53
CA ILE A 123 -14.71 5.61 -8.26
C ILE A 123 -14.81 4.09 -8.18
N GLN A 124 -15.93 3.52 -8.62
CA GLN A 124 -16.09 2.06 -8.66
C GLN A 124 -15.05 1.41 -9.59
N GLN A 125 -14.87 1.92 -10.81
CA GLN A 125 -13.83 1.42 -11.74
C GLN A 125 -12.43 1.55 -11.15
N PHE A 126 -12.12 2.67 -10.48
CA PHE A 126 -10.84 2.85 -9.80
C PHE A 126 -10.60 1.78 -8.72
N ARG A 127 -11.62 1.49 -7.91
CA ARG A 127 -11.54 0.47 -6.84
C ARG A 127 -11.41 -0.94 -7.40
N GLU A 128 -12.08 -1.24 -8.49
CA GLU A 128 -11.95 -2.51 -9.21
C GLU A 128 -10.53 -2.69 -9.77
N ALA A 129 -9.99 -1.66 -10.43
CA ALA A 129 -8.61 -1.68 -10.90
C ALA A 129 -7.57 -1.84 -9.76
N TYR A 130 -7.84 -1.26 -8.58
CA TYR A 130 -7.01 -1.48 -7.40
C TYR A 130 -7.12 -2.92 -6.89
N ALA A 131 -8.32 -3.49 -6.84
CA ALA A 131 -8.53 -4.87 -6.43
C ALA A 131 -7.88 -5.89 -7.38
N GLU A 132 -7.81 -5.58 -8.68
CA GLU A 132 -7.12 -6.41 -9.69
C GLU A 132 -5.61 -6.55 -9.42
N LEU A 133 -5.00 -5.68 -8.61
CA LEU A 133 -3.61 -5.85 -8.18
C LEU A 133 -3.40 -7.09 -7.30
N GLY A 134 -4.47 -7.61 -6.70
CA GLY A 134 -4.44 -8.80 -5.85
C GLY A 134 -3.60 -8.65 -4.57
N LEU A 135 -3.42 -7.41 -4.09
CA LEU A 135 -2.61 -7.14 -2.90
C LEU A 135 -3.21 -7.78 -1.65
N PHE A 136 -2.34 -8.30 -0.79
CA PHE A 136 -2.74 -8.83 0.50
C PHE A 136 -3.16 -7.71 1.45
N ALA A 137 -4.23 -7.96 2.21
CA ALA A 137 -4.81 -7.04 3.18
C ALA A 137 -4.96 -7.72 4.56
N GLN A 138 -5.52 -7.02 5.55
CA GLN A 138 -5.64 -7.49 6.92
C GLN A 138 -6.42 -8.82 7.06
N GLU A 139 -7.43 -9.04 6.23
CA GLU A 139 -8.22 -10.28 6.21
C GLU A 139 -7.41 -11.53 5.82
N HIS A 140 -6.31 -11.34 5.09
CA HIS A 140 -5.39 -12.42 4.73
C HIS A 140 -4.36 -12.72 5.84
N CYS A 141 -4.31 -11.88 6.89
CA CYS A 141 -3.38 -12.03 7.99
C CYS A 141 -4.02 -12.73 9.18
N GLU A 142 -3.17 -13.37 9.99
CA GLU A 142 -3.58 -13.91 11.29
C GLU A 142 -4.09 -12.79 12.21
N ALA A 143 -4.97 -13.13 13.15
CA ALA A 143 -5.39 -12.20 14.18
C ALA A 143 -4.17 -11.79 15.03
N ASP A 144 -4.05 -10.51 15.32
CA ASP A 144 -2.93 -9.97 16.12
C ASP A 144 -3.03 -10.57 17.54
N THR A 145 -2.08 -11.43 17.90
CA THR A 145 -2.00 -12.02 19.23
C THR A 145 -0.91 -11.33 20.03
N ALA A 146 -1.09 -11.22 21.34
CA ALA A 146 -0.10 -10.62 22.24
C ALA A 146 1.27 -11.33 22.23
N LYS A 147 1.33 -12.54 21.68
CA LYS A 147 2.55 -13.33 21.49
C LYS A 147 3.00 -13.18 20.05
N LEU A 148 3.99 -12.31 19.86
CA LEU A 148 4.64 -12.12 18.57
C LEU A 148 5.66 -13.24 18.36
N ASP A 149 5.40 -14.12 17.41
CA ASP A 149 6.32 -15.16 16.96
C ASP A 149 6.38 -15.08 15.44
N TYR A 150 7.42 -14.39 14.95
CA TYR A 150 7.63 -14.15 13.53
C TYR A 150 8.68 -15.05 12.91
N GLU A 151 9.48 -15.78 13.73
CA GLU A 151 10.53 -16.65 13.22
C GLU A 151 9.97 -17.69 12.25
N GLY A 152 10.53 -17.72 11.04
CA GLY A 152 10.10 -18.63 9.99
C GLY A 152 8.71 -18.33 9.42
N LYS A 153 8.11 -17.19 9.72
CA LYS A 153 6.80 -16.78 9.20
C LYS A 153 6.93 -15.87 7.99
N VAL A 154 5.89 -15.88 7.17
CA VAL A 154 5.74 -14.94 6.06
C VAL A 154 4.93 -13.74 6.54
N LEU A 155 5.52 -12.56 6.46
CA LEU A 155 4.92 -11.29 6.83
C LEU A 155 4.40 -10.57 5.59
N VAL A 156 3.26 -9.91 5.73
CA VAL A 156 2.65 -9.09 4.67
C VAL A 156 3.06 -7.65 4.84
N MET A 157 3.84 -7.11 3.91
CA MET A 157 4.20 -5.68 3.87
C MET A 157 2.98 -4.82 3.59
N ARG A 158 2.85 -3.70 4.29
CA ARG A 158 1.79 -2.73 4.02
C ARG A 158 2.01 -2.05 2.66
N PRO A 159 0.96 -1.91 1.82
CA PRO A 159 1.10 -1.21 0.55
C PRO A 159 1.63 0.22 0.70
N ASP A 160 1.32 0.89 1.82
CA ASP A 160 1.81 2.26 2.08
C ASP A 160 3.33 2.33 2.27
N THR A 161 3.96 1.27 2.74
CA THR A 161 5.41 1.15 2.89
C THR A 161 6.09 0.99 1.54
N LEU A 162 5.46 0.25 0.61
CA LEU A 162 5.99 0.05 -0.73
C LEU A 162 5.79 1.29 -1.62
N ARG A 163 6.72 1.52 -2.53
CA ARG A 163 6.48 2.41 -3.68
C ARG A 163 5.46 1.75 -4.60
N GLU A 164 4.65 2.55 -5.28
CA GLU A 164 3.59 2.02 -6.17
C GLU A 164 4.11 1.14 -7.31
N ASP A 165 5.36 1.34 -7.73
CA ASP A 165 6.03 0.49 -8.74
C ASP A 165 6.20 -0.97 -8.27
N PHE A 166 6.18 -1.20 -6.95
CA PHE A 166 6.29 -2.49 -6.28
C PHE A 166 4.94 -2.98 -5.72
N TRP A 167 3.83 -2.41 -6.15
CA TRP A 167 2.51 -2.88 -5.78
C TRP A 167 2.13 -4.13 -6.56
N ASP A 168 2.71 -5.23 -6.14
CA ASP A 168 2.48 -6.58 -6.62
C ASP A 168 2.57 -7.53 -5.40
N PRO A 169 1.73 -8.57 -5.32
CA PRO A 169 1.76 -9.53 -4.22
C PRO A 169 3.13 -10.10 -3.91
N GLN A 170 3.99 -10.29 -4.92
CA GLN A 170 5.34 -10.84 -4.73
C GLN A 170 6.23 -9.95 -3.86
N TYR A 171 6.10 -8.62 -3.93
CA TYR A 171 6.89 -7.68 -3.11
C TYR A 171 6.29 -7.42 -1.73
N GLN A 172 5.05 -7.88 -1.49
CA GLN A 172 4.43 -7.79 -0.19
C GLN A 172 4.84 -8.92 0.77
N LEU A 173 5.36 -10.04 0.25
CA LEU A 173 5.63 -11.22 1.07
C LEU A 173 7.09 -11.27 1.47
N TRP A 174 7.32 -11.29 2.79
CA TRP A 174 8.64 -11.23 3.42
C TRP A 174 8.81 -12.35 4.44
N TYR A 175 9.83 -13.19 4.25
CA TYR A 175 10.17 -14.25 5.18
C TYR A 175 11.00 -13.70 6.33
N ALA A 176 10.55 -13.86 7.58
CA ALA A 176 11.22 -13.35 8.77
C ALA A 176 12.27 -14.34 9.29
N HIS A 177 13.48 -13.85 9.53
CA HIS A 177 14.61 -14.66 9.99
C HIS A 177 14.94 -14.44 11.45
N ASP A 178 15.17 -13.19 11.87
CA ASP A 178 15.54 -12.83 13.22
C ASP A 178 15.10 -11.42 13.62
N GLY A 179 15.41 -11.02 14.85
CA GLY A 179 15.08 -9.72 15.39
C GLY A 179 13.76 -9.69 16.13
N PHE A 180 13.07 -8.56 16.07
CA PHE A 180 11.84 -8.37 16.82
C PHE A 180 10.78 -9.44 16.50
N GLY A 181 10.30 -10.12 17.54
CA GLY A 181 9.31 -11.19 17.41
C GLY A 181 9.88 -12.55 16.97
N CYS A 182 11.15 -12.63 16.55
CA CYS A 182 11.85 -13.87 16.25
C CYS A 182 12.77 -14.28 17.41
N ASP A 183 13.46 -13.32 18.02
CA ASP A 183 14.35 -13.53 19.14
C ASP A 183 13.72 -13.00 20.43
N PRO A 184 13.58 -13.82 21.51
CA PRO A 184 13.05 -13.39 22.79
C PRO A 184 13.84 -12.25 23.45
N HIS A 185 15.10 -12.08 23.08
CA HIS A 185 16.01 -11.05 23.59
C HIS A 185 16.22 -9.89 22.63
N ALA A 186 15.50 -9.84 21.52
CA ALA A 186 15.62 -8.77 20.54
C ALA A 186 15.31 -7.40 21.15
N ILE A 187 16.24 -6.46 20.93
CA ILE A 187 16.08 -5.07 21.34
C ILE A 187 15.58 -4.26 20.12
N GLY A 188 14.52 -3.48 20.32
CA GLY A 188 13.95 -2.65 19.27
C GLY A 188 12.78 -3.32 18.52
N ARG A 189 12.42 -2.79 17.35
CA ARG A 189 11.27 -3.24 16.56
C ARG A 189 11.64 -3.69 15.14
N SER A 190 12.94 -3.85 14.88
CA SER A 190 13.42 -4.25 13.55
C SER A 190 13.40 -5.77 13.39
N ILE A 191 12.87 -6.21 12.27
CA ILE A 191 12.82 -7.60 11.83
C ILE A 191 13.75 -7.74 10.64
N ARG A 192 14.66 -8.72 10.64
CA ARG A 192 15.43 -9.11 9.47
C ARG A 192 14.60 -10.08 8.65
N CYS A 193 14.46 -9.78 7.39
CA CYS A 193 13.61 -10.56 6.50
C CYS A 193 14.13 -10.54 5.06
N THR A 194 13.64 -11.49 4.28
CA THR A 194 13.91 -11.61 2.84
C THR A 194 12.61 -11.48 2.08
N CYS A 195 12.59 -10.59 1.08
CA CYS A 195 11.50 -10.50 0.12
C CYS A 195 11.41 -11.79 -0.68
N LEU A 196 10.22 -12.40 -0.75
CA LEU A 196 10.03 -13.65 -1.48
C LEU A 196 10.01 -13.44 -3.00
N GLY A 197 9.72 -12.21 -3.47
CA GLY A 197 9.63 -11.90 -4.89
C GLY A 197 10.97 -11.72 -5.59
N ASP A 198 11.94 -11.06 -4.96
CA ASP A 198 13.23 -10.71 -5.56
C ASP A 198 14.46 -11.13 -4.75
N GLY A 199 14.24 -11.70 -3.53
CA GLY A 199 15.31 -12.15 -2.66
C GLY A 199 16.04 -11.02 -1.91
N GLU A 200 15.53 -9.78 -1.94
CA GLU A 200 16.13 -8.69 -1.18
C GLU A 200 16.16 -9.02 0.31
N HIS A 201 17.36 -8.95 0.93
CA HIS A 201 17.55 -9.19 2.34
C HIS A 201 17.80 -7.86 3.07
N THR A 202 16.87 -7.46 3.97
CA THR A 202 16.94 -6.16 4.63
C THR A 202 16.25 -6.18 6.01
N ARG A 203 16.15 -4.99 6.62
CA ARG A 203 15.48 -4.79 7.91
C ARG A 203 14.32 -3.84 7.75
N TRP A 204 13.16 -4.28 8.25
CA TRP A 204 11.96 -3.45 8.33
C TRP A 204 11.48 -3.34 9.78
N ASN A 205 10.75 -2.30 10.11
CA ASN A 205 10.10 -2.19 11.41
C ASN A 205 8.81 -3.03 11.44
N ARG A 206 8.41 -3.48 12.63
CA ARG A 206 7.11 -4.16 12.81
C ARG A 206 5.93 -3.37 12.20
N GLU A 207 5.99 -2.07 12.28
CA GLU A 207 4.94 -1.15 11.81
C GLU A 207 4.78 -1.13 10.28
N ASP A 208 5.79 -1.59 9.56
CA ASP A 208 5.79 -1.68 8.09
C ASP A 208 4.98 -2.88 7.60
N PHE A 209 4.63 -3.83 8.49
CA PHE A 209 3.87 -5.02 8.16
C PHE A 209 2.42 -4.94 8.63
N THR A 210 1.51 -5.50 7.83
CA THR A 210 0.11 -5.72 8.17
C THR A 210 -0.01 -6.83 9.21
N GLY A 211 0.68 -7.95 9.03
CA GLY A 211 0.66 -9.11 9.94
C GLY A 211 1.34 -10.33 9.34
N ILE A 212 1.16 -11.48 9.99
CA ILE A 212 1.56 -12.78 9.48
C ILE A 212 0.54 -13.25 8.47
N LEU A 213 0.97 -13.68 7.29
CA LEU A 213 0.10 -14.28 6.27
C LEU A 213 -0.44 -15.62 6.78
N LYS A 214 -1.75 -15.82 6.68
CA LYS A 214 -2.36 -17.14 6.96
C LYS A 214 -1.92 -18.15 5.91
N GLU A 215 -1.69 -19.38 6.34
CA GLU A 215 -1.21 -20.49 5.50
C GLU A 215 -2.09 -20.74 4.26
N GLU A 216 -3.40 -20.57 4.40
CA GLU A 216 -4.38 -20.75 3.32
C GLU A 216 -4.26 -19.77 2.17
N PHE A 217 -3.61 -18.61 2.41
CA PHE A 217 -3.36 -17.57 1.40
C PHE A 217 -1.92 -17.57 0.88
N LEU A 218 -1.05 -18.45 1.39
CA LEU A 218 0.33 -18.55 0.92
C LEU A 218 0.35 -19.14 -0.50
N PRO A 219 0.76 -18.35 -1.54
CA PRO A 219 0.81 -18.84 -2.91
C PRO A 219 1.87 -19.93 -3.08
N ASP A 220 1.69 -20.83 -4.03
CA ASP A 220 2.61 -21.93 -4.28
C ASP A 220 4.04 -21.45 -4.56
N TRP A 221 4.19 -20.40 -5.38
CA TRP A 221 5.51 -19.82 -5.67
C TRP A 221 6.22 -19.30 -4.40
N ALA A 222 5.46 -18.73 -3.45
CA ALA A 222 6.03 -18.22 -2.20
C ALA A 222 6.38 -19.38 -1.24
N ARG A 223 5.62 -20.45 -1.25
CA ARG A 223 5.91 -21.69 -0.50
C ARG A 223 7.24 -22.29 -0.95
N GLU A 224 7.46 -22.40 -2.26
CA GLU A 224 8.72 -22.91 -2.84
C GLU A 224 9.92 -22.04 -2.40
N GLN A 225 9.76 -20.70 -2.37
CA GLN A 225 10.81 -19.79 -1.90
C GLN A 225 11.10 -19.96 -0.41
N VAL A 226 10.06 -20.13 0.43
CA VAL A 226 10.22 -20.39 1.86
C VAL A 226 10.99 -21.69 2.10
N GLU A 227 10.65 -22.77 1.43
CA GLU A 227 11.34 -24.06 1.53
C GLU A 227 12.83 -23.90 1.16
N HIS A 228 13.14 -23.21 0.07
CA HIS A 228 14.52 -22.97 -0.35
C HIS A 228 15.31 -22.14 0.68
N LEU A 229 14.68 -21.12 1.31
CA LEU A 229 15.32 -20.32 2.36
C LEU A 229 15.59 -21.15 3.61
N GLN A 230 14.68 -22.04 3.99
CA GLN A 230 14.84 -22.95 5.15
C GLN A 230 15.97 -23.96 4.93
N GLU A 231 16.05 -24.58 3.74
CA GLU A 231 17.13 -25.50 3.39
C GLU A 231 18.50 -24.81 3.42
N SER A 232 18.57 -23.57 2.93
CA SER A 232 19.80 -22.78 2.93
C SER A 232 20.31 -22.47 4.34
N GLN A 233 19.42 -22.24 5.30
CA GLN A 233 19.74 -21.99 6.69
C GLN A 233 20.25 -23.26 7.41
N THR A 234 19.66 -24.41 7.16
CA THR A 234 20.08 -25.68 7.75
C THR A 234 21.46 -26.14 7.29
N SER A 235 21.84 -25.82 6.06
CA SER A 235 23.16 -26.17 5.49
C SER A 235 24.31 -25.31 6.03
N HIS A 236 24.04 -24.19 6.69
CA HIS A 236 25.05 -23.26 7.24
C HIS A 236 25.30 -23.43 8.75
N THR A 237 24.69 -24.40 9.43
CA THR A 237 25.00 -24.70 10.83
C THR A 237 26.32 -25.49 10.87
N PRO A 238 27.46 -24.91 11.32
CA PRO A 238 28.74 -25.65 11.39
C PRO A 238 28.57 -26.72 12.46
N SER A 239 28.77 -27.99 12.07
CA SER A 239 28.93 -29.10 13.00
C SER A 239 30.12 -28.77 13.92
N ILE A 240 29.83 -28.42 15.17
CA ILE A 240 30.86 -28.32 16.20
C ILE A 240 31.33 -29.75 16.46
N GLY A 241 32.39 -30.12 15.73
CA GLY A 241 33.09 -31.38 15.95
C GLY A 241 33.51 -31.48 17.39
N GLY A 242 33.02 -32.52 18.09
CA GLY A 242 33.40 -32.83 19.43
C GLY A 242 34.90 -32.96 19.54
N MET A 243 35.51 -32.16 20.43
CA MET A 243 36.85 -32.41 20.94
C MET A 243 36.75 -33.64 21.85
N GLU A 244 37.11 -34.80 21.32
CA GLU A 244 37.44 -35.95 22.15
C GLU A 244 38.71 -35.60 22.96
N MET A 245 38.54 -35.36 24.25
CA MET A 245 39.65 -35.42 25.17
C MET A 245 39.97 -36.89 25.45
N ASN A 246 41.08 -37.34 24.97
CA ASN A 246 41.66 -38.63 25.33
C ASN A 246 42.49 -38.47 26.66
N PRO A 247 42.48 -39.48 27.53
CA PRO A 247 42.99 -39.43 28.88
C PRO A 247 44.54 -39.36 28.97
#